data_e1d1a6a1d7157876e65214b39d33f522
#
_entry.id   e1d1a6a1d7157876e65214b39d33f522
#
_cell.length_a   1.000
_cell.length_b   1.000
_cell.length_c   1.000
_cell.angle_alpha   90.00
_cell.angle_beta   90.00
_cell.angle_gamma   90.00
#
_symmetry.space_group_name_H-M   'P 1'
#
loop_
_entity.id
_entity.type
_entity.pdbx_description
1 polymer ?
#
loop_
_entity_poly.entity_id
_entity_poly.type
_entity_poly.pdbx_seq_one_letter_code
_entity_poly.pdbx_strand_id
1 'polypeptide(L)'
;MKPKGMLSLQQLQEKVAKEDIETVIVAFTDHYGRLVGKRFDAEFFVERAAQQGTHGCDYLLTTDMEMEPVPGYQLANWELGYGDFHLVPDYSSLREASWLNGTALVLCDVVSEKTHRFVEEAPRPILRRQLEQAQALGYGCFAASELEYYLFENSYRQAFEQHYQGLKPTGWYLEDYHILQGTRVEPFTAAARRHLKHSGIPVENSKGEWGLGQHELNICYAEALEMADRHIVFKQCLKEIADAMGLSVTFMAKFDTERAGSSCHIHMSLWKDGQNAFAGKQKLGPVEGSDVFRWFLGGWIAHAPDVMPFYAPTVNAYKRYVDASWAPTRLAWSYDNRTAGFRV
;
A
#
# COMPACT_ATOMS: atom_id res chain seq x y z
N MET A 1 -14.75 -13.01 -12.45
CA MET A 1 -13.70 -12.85 -13.50
C MET A 1 -12.49 -12.22 -12.84
N LYS A 2 -11.28 -12.78 -12.99
CA LYS A 2 -10.06 -12.15 -12.42
C LYS A 2 -9.86 -10.76 -13.05
N PRO A 3 -9.38 -9.76 -12.27
CA PRO A 3 -9.04 -8.45 -12.82
C PRO A 3 -7.99 -8.58 -13.93
N LYS A 4 -8.05 -7.69 -14.92
CA LYS A 4 -7.11 -7.69 -16.06
C LYS A 4 -5.67 -7.49 -15.57
N GLY A 5 -4.76 -8.34 -16.00
CA GLY A 5 -3.36 -8.31 -15.60
C GLY A 5 -3.00 -9.24 -14.45
N MET A 6 -3.98 -9.81 -13.73
CA MET A 6 -3.72 -10.92 -12.81
C MET A 6 -3.44 -12.20 -13.59
N LEU A 7 -2.36 -12.89 -13.23
CA LEU A 7 -1.90 -14.10 -13.90
C LEU A 7 -2.06 -15.34 -13.00
N SER A 8 -2.23 -16.49 -13.61
CA SER A 8 -1.90 -17.77 -12.98
C SER A 8 -0.44 -18.12 -13.31
N LEU A 9 0.15 -19.06 -12.58
CA LEU A 9 1.49 -19.56 -12.90
C LEU A 9 1.54 -20.15 -14.32
N GLN A 10 0.51 -20.86 -14.74
CA GLN A 10 0.42 -21.36 -16.11
C GLN A 10 0.41 -20.22 -17.16
N GLN A 11 -0.37 -19.16 -16.92
CA GLN A 11 -0.37 -18.00 -17.82
C GLN A 11 0.97 -17.29 -17.88
N LEU A 12 1.69 -17.22 -16.75
CA LEU A 12 3.06 -16.72 -16.73
C LEU A 12 3.97 -17.59 -17.60
N GLN A 13 3.92 -18.92 -17.44
CA GLN A 13 4.70 -19.86 -18.24
C GLN A 13 4.44 -19.71 -19.74
N GLU A 14 3.16 -19.58 -20.14
CA GLU A 14 2.78 -19.37 -21.53
C GLU A 14 3.30 -18.04 -22.12
N LYS A 15 3.32 -16.96 -21.28
CA LYS A 15 3.84 -15.65 -21.69
C LYS A 15 5.36 -15.64 -21.78
N VAL A 16 6.05 -16.32 -20.87
CA VAL A 16 7.51 -16.49 -20.93
C VAL A 16 7.92 -17.27 -22.16
N ALA A 17 7.24 -18.37 -22.46
CA ALA A 17 7.52 -19.17 -23.65
C ALA A 17 7.26 -18.43 -24.99
N LYS A 18 6.49 -17.33 -24.95
CA LYS A 18 6.24 -16.44 -26.11
C LYS A 18 7.13 -15.19 -26.11
N GLU A 19 8.04 -15.07 -25.16
CA GLU A 19 8.87 -13.87 -24.95
C GLU A 19 8.06 -12.58 -24.68
N ASP A 20 6.79 -12.72 -24.26
CA ASP A 20 5.96 -11.59 -23.82
C ASP A 20 6.39 -11.08 -22.41
N ILE A 21 6.99 -11.95 -21.60
CA ILE A 21 7.55 -11.64 -20.27
C ILE A 21 8.98 -12.19 -20.19
N GLU A 22 9.91 -11.28 -19.92
CA GLU A 22 11.35 -11.55 -19.81
C GLU A 22 11.86 -11.41 -18.37
N THR A 23 11.11 -10.71 -17.51
CA THR A 23 11.50 -10.43 -16.13
C THR A 23 10.36 -10.77 -15.15
N VAL A 24 10.72 -11.41 -14.03
CA VAL A 24 9.81 -11.59 -12.89
C VAL A 24 10.38 -10.88 -11.66
N ILE A 25 9.66 -9.88 -11.17
CA ILE A 25 9.95 -9.25 -9.88
C ILE A 25 9.39 -10.14 -8.77
N VAL A 26 10.28 -10.62 -7.90
CA VAL A 26 9.97 -11.40 -6.71
C VAL A 26 10.24 -10.52 -5.51
N ALA A 27 9.19 -10.07 -4.82
CA ALA A 27 9.32 -9.06 -3.79
C ALA A 27 8.47 -9.36 -2.57
N PHE A 28 8.83 -8.78 -1.45
CA PHE A 28 8.02 -8.72 -0.24
C PHE A 28 7.96 -7.27 0.28
N THR A 29 7.11 -7.00 1.27
CA THR A 29 6.93 -5.68 1.85
C THR A 29 7.73 -5.54 3.13
N ASP A 30 8.55 -4.51 3.25
CA ASP A 30 9.22 -4.13 4.49
C ASP A 30 8.28 -3.35 5.44
N HIS A 31 8.79 -2.95 6.62
CA HIS A 31 8.02 -2.23 7.63
C HIS A 31 7.62 -0.80 7.23
N TYR A 32 8.27 -0.22 6.22
CA TYR A 32 7.92 1.10 5.66
C TYR A 32 6.95 1.01 4.49
N GLY A 33 6.50 -0.19 4.15
CA GLY A 33 5.65 -0.39 2.99
C GLY A 33 6.39 -0.16 1.67
N ARG A 34 7.68 -0.52 1.60
CA ARG A 34 8.45 -0.57 0.37
C ARG A 34 8.49 -2.00 -0.16
N LEU A 35 8.54 -2.16 -1.47
CA LEU A 35 8.84 -3.44 -2.08
C LEU A 35 10.35 -3.64 -2.10
N VAL A 36 10.80 -4.71 -1.46
CA VAL A 36 12.19 -5.18 -1.48
C VAL A 36 12.24 -6.59 -2.06
N GLY A 37 13.26 -6.90 -2.85
CA GLY A 37 13.32 -8.20 -3.53
C GLY A 37 14.31 -8.25 -4.67
N LYS A 38 14.05 -9.12 -5.64
CA LYS A 38 14.95 -9.40 -6.76
C LYS A 38 14.20 -9.38 -8.09
N ARG A 39 14.92 -9.06 -9.15
CA ARG A 39 14.47 -9.27 -10.53
C ARG A 39 15.09 -10.56 -11.05
N PHE A 40 14.25 -11.48 -11.49
CA PHE A 40 14.68 -12.75 -12.08
C PHE A 40 14.54 -12.69 -13.58
N ASP A 41 15.45 -13.33 -14.28
CA ASP A 41 15.19 -13.84 -15.61
C ASP A 41 13.93 -14.72 -15.56
N ALA A 42 13.02 -14.52 -16.51
CA ALA A 42 11.70 -15.15 -16.42
C ALA A 42 11.75 -16.66 -16.67
N GLU A 43 12.64 -17.14 -17.54
CA GLU A 43 12.84 -18.57 -17.78
C GLU A 43 13.38 -19.25 -16.51
N PHE A 44 14.43 -18.68 -15.91
CA PHE A 44 14.98 -19.19 -14.65
C PHE A 44 13.94 -19.18 -13.51
N PHE A 45 13.11 -18.14 -13.44
CA PHE A 45 12.03 -18.09 -12.45
C PHE A 45 11.07 -19.26 -12.63
N VAL A 46 10.56 -19.46 -13.85
CA VAL A 46 9.59 -20.50 -14.16
C VAL A 46 10.15 -21.91 -13.93
N GLU A 47 11.40 -22.14 -14.30
CA GLU A 47 12.05 -23.45 -14.18
C GLU A 47 12.41 -23.81 -12.73
N ARG A 48 12.77 -22.83 -11.91
CA ARG A 48 13.33 -23.08 -10.57
C ARG A 48 12.65 -22.29 -9.45
N ALA A 49 12.74 -20.98 -9.47
CA ALA A 49 12.33 -20.15 -8.35
C ALA A 49 10.82 -20.22 -8.07
N ALA A 50 10.02 -20.52 -9.09
CA ALA A 50 8.58 -20.71 -8.95
C ALA A 50 8.22 -21.85 -7.99
N GLN A 51 9.02 -22.89 -7.90
CA GLN A 51 8.74 -24.04 -7.02
C GLN A 51 9.54 -23.97 -5.71
N GLN A 52 10.75 -23.45 -5.78
CA GLN A 52 11.69 -23.46 -4.65
C GLN A 52 11.65 -22.18 -3.83
N GLY A 53 11.02 -21.11 -4.34
CA GLY A 53 11.17 -19.78 -3.77
C GLY A 53 12.56 -19.20 -4.01
N THR A 54 12.91 -18.20 -3.22
CA THR A 54 14.24 -17.59 -3.23
C THR A 54 14.62 -17.12 -1.83
N HIS A 55 15.85 -16.66 -1.64
CA HIS A 55 16.33 -16.19 -0.35
C HIS A 55 16.58 -14.68 -0.38
N GLY A 56 16.49 -14.06 0.77
CA GLY A 56 16.87 -12.66 1.00
C GLY A 56 17.46 -12.52 2.39
N CYS A 57 18.38 -11.59 2.57
CA CYS A 57 19.00 -11.40 3.88
C CYS A 57 17.98 -10.93 4.91
N ASP A 58 18.05 -11.45 6.12
CA ASP A 58 17.09 -11.17 7.20
C ASP A 58 17.14 -9.70 7.71
N TYR A 59 18.26 -8.98 7.50
CA TYR A 59 18.35 -7.57 7.84
C TYR A 59 17.33 -6.69 7.08
N LEU A 60 16.80 -7.15 5.94
CA LEU A 60 15.85 -6.38 5.14
C LEU A 60 14.56 -6.02 5.89
N LEU A 61 14.26 -6.68 7.00
CA LEU A 61 13.17 -6.30 7.92
C LEU A 61 13.65 -5.44 9.10
N THR A 62 14.93 -5.07 9.17
CA THR A 62 15.51 -4.29 10.27
C THR A 62 16.28 -3.05 9.77
N THR A 63 16.00 -2.60 8.55
CA THR A 63 16.61 -1.39 7.97
C THR A 63 15.78 -0.15 8.28
N ASP A 64 16.44 1.00 8.22
CA ASP A 64 15.78 2.31 8.23
C ASP A 64 15.36 2.77 6.83
N MET A 65 15.00 4.05 6.68
CA MET A 65 14.58 4.63 5.39
C MET A 65 15.71 4.71 4.36
N GLU A 66 16.97 4.77 4.81
CA GLU A 66 18.17 4.79 3.98
C GLU A 66 18.70 3.38 3.65
N MET A 67 17.98 2.34 4.05
CA MET A 67 18.35 0.92 3.91
C MET A 67 19.54 0.49 4.80
N GLU A 68 19.90 1.30 5.81
CA GLU A 68 20.93 0.92 6.78
C GLU A 68 20.34 0.04 7.88
N PRO A 69 21.02 -1.07 8.25
CA PRO A 69 20.57 -1.92 9.36
C PRO A 69 20.55 -1.17 10.69
N VAL A 70 19.40 -1.19 11.36
CA VAL A 70 19.22 -0.54 12.66
C VAL A 70 19.61 -1.50 13.79
N PRO A 71 20.48 -1.09 14.73
CA PRO A 71 20.88 -1.95 15.85
C PRO A 71 19.73 -2.14 16.85
N GLY A 72 19.82 -3.24 17.63
CA GLY A 72 18.88 -3.52 18.72
C GLY A 72 17.70 -4.42 18.38
N TYR A 73 17.51 -4.80 17.13
CA TYR A 73 16.52 -5.80 16.75
C TYR A 73 16.97 -7.21 17.19
N GLN A 74 16.00 -8.00 17.70
CA GLN A 74 16.24 -9.41 18.05
C GLN A 74 16.15 -10.34 16.81
N LEU A 75 15.45 -9.90 15.78
CA LEU A 75 15.21 -10.68 14.56
C LEU A 75 16.51 -10.90 13.77
N ALA A 76 17.27 -9.83 13.56
CA ALA A 76 18.52 -9.85 12.81
C ALA A 76 19.47 -8.79 13.38
N ASN A 77 20.72 -9.18 13.65
CA ASN A 77 21.75 -8.31 14.20
C ASN A 77 23.15 -8.91 14.02
N TRP A 78 24.18 -8.13 14.31
CA TRP A 78 25.58 -8.56 14.18
C TRP A 78 25.94 -9.78 15.02
N GLU A 79 25.34 -9.93 16.21
CA GLU A 79 25.63 -11.06 17.11
C GLU A 79 25.06 -12.37 16.57
N LEU A 80 23.93 -12.31 15.87
CA LEU A 80 23.29 -13.45 15.20
C LEU A 80 23.92 -13.79 13.85
N GLY A 81 24.69 -12.86 13.26
CA GLY A 81 25.47 -13.05 12.05
C GLY A 81 24.67 -12.91 10.76
N TYR A 82 23.53 -12.24 10.76
CA TYR A 82 22.65 -12.00 9.61
C TYR A 82 22.48 -13.23 8.69
N GLY A 83 21.35 -13.90 8.86
CA GLY A 83 20.99 -15.06 8.04
C GLY A 83 20.13 -14.69 6.84
N ASP A 84 19.50 -15.72 6.26
CA ASP A 84 18.55 -15.55 5.17
C ASP A 84 17.11 -15.81 5.62
N PHE A 85 16.18 -15.12 4.99
CA PHE A 85 14.79 -15.51 4.88
C PHE A 85 14.56 -16.31 3.62
N HIS A 86 13.64 -17.25 3.68
CA HIS A 86 13.06 -17.88 2.51
C HIS A 86 11.85 -17.05 2.04
N LEU A 87 11.89 -16.60 0.81
CA LEU A 87 10.83 -15.84 0.15
C LEU A 87 9.99 -16.80 -0.69
N VAL A 88 8.77 -17.08 -0.24
CA VAL A 88 7.84 -18.03 -0.88
C VAL A 88 6.82 -17.24 -1.69
N PRO A 89 6.79 -17.39 -3.04
CA PRO A 89 5.86 -16.67 -3.88
C PRO A 89 4.39 -17.00 -3.58
N ASP A 90 3.56 -15.98 -3.36
CA ASP A 90 2.11 -16.11 -3.29
C ASP A 90 1.50 -15.85 -4.66
N TYR A 91 1.15 -16.92 -5.37
CA TYR A 91 0.59 -16.84 -6.74
C TYR A 91 -0.79 -16.19 -6.82
N SER A 92 -1.47 -15.97 -5.70
CA SER A 92 -2.69 -15.16 -5.70
C SER A 92 -2.39 -13.69 -6.00
N SER A 93 -1.15 -13.24 -5.72
CA SER A 93 -0.67 -11.89 -5.97
C SER A 93 -0.02 -11.71 -7.35
N LEU A 94 0.24 -12.79 -8.10
CA LEU A 94 0.95 -12.76 -9.38
C LEU A 94 0.21 -11.92 -10.43
N ARG A 95 0.91 -10.95 -10.99
CA ARG A 95 0.35 -9.96 -11.92
C ARG A 95 1.36 -9.44 -12.93
N GLU A 96 0.89 -8.86 -14.01
CA GLU A 96 1.72 -8.04 -14.88
C GLU A 96 2.09 -6.73 -14.17
N ALA A 97 3.35 -6.33 -14.23
CA ALA A 97 3.79 -4.97 -13.89
C ALA A 97 3.76 -4.12 -15.17
N SER A 98 2.55 -3.79 -15.64
CA SER A 98 2.35 -3.27 -17.00
C SER A 98 3.02 -1.92 -17.29
N TRP A 99 3.52 -1.22 -16.26
CA TRP A 99 4.33 0.00 -16.40
C TRP A 99 5.80 -0.30 -16.69
N LEU A 100 6.22 -1.56 -16.61
CA LEU A 100 7.53 -2.07 -16.99
C LEU A 100 7.38 -3.04 -18.16
N ASN A 101 8.14 -2.82 -19.22
CA ASN A 101 8.06 -3.67 -20.39
C ASN A 101 8.44 -5.11 -20.05
N GLY A 102 7.69 -6.09 -20.59
CA GLY A 102 7.98 -7.52 -20.45
C GLY A 102 8.10 -8.01 -19.00
N THR A 103 7.40 -7.42 -18.04
CA THR A 103 7.63 -7.68 -16.61
C THR A 103 6.38 -8.19 -15.89
N ALA A 104 6.53 -9.27 -15.12
CA ALA A 104 5.57 -9.72 -14.11
C ALA A 104 6.09 -9.43 -12.70
N LEU A 105 5.17 -9.39 -11.73
CA LEU A 105 5.45 -9.19 -10.31
C LEU A 105 4.70 -10.23 -9.49
N VAL A 106 5.37 -10.82 -8.51
CA VAL A 106 4.77 -11.67 -7.49
C VAL A 106 5.24 -11.24 -6.11
N LEU A 107 4.30 -11.16 -5.16
CA LEU A 107 4.61 -10.91 -3.76
C LEU A 107 4.88 -12.23 -3.05
N CYS A 108 5.82 -12.18 -2.10
CA CYS A 108 6.22 -13.33 -1.31
C CYS A 108 5.79 -13.19 0.14
N ASP A 109 5.50 -14.32 0.75
CA ASP A 109 5.52 -14.45 2.19
C ASP A 109 6.95 -14.72 2.66
N VAL A 110 7.34 -14.12 3.78
CA VAL A 110 8.66 -14.27 4.38
C VAL A 110 8.62 -15.42 5.39
N VAL A 111 9.46 -16.40 5.18
CA VAL A 111 9.53 -17.64 5.97
C VAL A 111 10.93 -17.76 6.59
N SER A 112 11.00 -18.16 7.83
CA SER A 112 12.27 -18.43 8.53
C SER A 112 12.93 -19.71 7.99
N GLU A 113 14.18 -19.64 7.57
CA GLU A 113 14.98 -20.80 7.16
C GLU A 113 15.13 -21.84 8.28
N LYS A 114 15.13 -21.40 9.53
CA LYS A 114 15.34 -22.29 10.69
C LYS A 114 14.10 -23.06 11.08
N THR A 115 12.93 -22.39 11.02
CA THR A 115 11.68 -22.95 11.56
C THR A 115 10.68 -23.34 10.48
N HIS A 116 10.88 -22.92 9.25
CA HIS A 116 9.98 -23.06 8.10
C HIS A 116 8.58 -22.49 8.39
N ARG A 117 8.49 -21.51 9.31
CA ARG A 117 7.25 -20.80 9.64
C ARG A 117 7.36 -19.36 9.13
N PHE A 118 6.22 -18.72 8.97
CA PHE A 118 6.18 -17.29 8.67
C PHE A 118 6.97 -16.51 9.72
N VAL A 119 7.71 -15.52 9.25
CA VAL A 119 8.36 -14.53 10.12
C VAL A 119 7.25 -13.65 10.69
N GLU A 120 7.02 -13.75 12.00
CA GLU A 120 5.85 -13.14 12.66
C GLU A 120 5.87 -11.61 12.62
N GLU A 121 7.04 -11.02 12.48
CA GLU A 121 7.27 -9.59 12.38
C GLU A 121 7.03 -9.03 10.97
N ALA A 122 6.99 -9.86 9.96
CA ALA A 122 6.78 -9.40 8.59
C ALA A 122 5.32 -8.92 8.36
N PRO A 123 5.11 -7.82 7.59
CA PRO A 123 3.79 -7.20 7.46
C PRO A 123 2.69 -8.12 6.93
N ARG A 124 2.93 -8.89 5.86
CA ARG A 124 1.92 -9.80 5.30
C ARG A 124 1.52 -10.92 6.28
N PRO A 125 2.43 -11.64 6.94
CA PRO A 125 2.10 -12.59 8.01
C PRO A 125 1.31 -11.99 9.18
N ILE A 126 1.61 -10.75 9.59
CA ILE A 126 0.82 -10.06 10.62
C ILE A 126 -0.65 -9.94 10.18
N LEU A 127 -0.90 -9.47 8.95
CA LEU A 127 -2.25 -9.33 8.43
C LEU A 127 -2.93 -10.70 8.26
N ARG A 128 -2.26 -11.71 7.69
CA ARG A 128 -2.80 -13.07 7.55
C ARG A 128 -3.31 -13.62 8.88
N ARG A 129 -2.52 -13.47 9.93
CA ARG A 129 -2.87 -13.94 11.28
C ARG A 129 -4.15 -13.28 11.82
N GLN A 130 -4.34 -11.98 11.53
CA GLN A 130 -5.57 -11.28 11.91
C GLN A 130 -6.77 -11.74 11.07
N LEU A 131 -6.58 -12.00 9.79
CA LEU A 131 -7.63 -12.50 8.91
C LEU A 131 -8.05 -13.94 9.30
N GLU A 132 -7.11 -14.78 9.69
CA GLU A 132 -7.40 -16.14 10.22
C GLU A 132 -8.22 -16.06 11.50
N GLN A 133 -7.92 -15.12 12.42
CA GLN A 133 -8.72 -14.91 13.62
C GLN A 133 -10.14 -14.41 13.28
N ALA A 134 -10.28 -13.48 12.35
CA ALA A 134 -11.59 -13.03 11.89
C ALA A 134 -12.38 -14.17 11.24
N GLN A 135 -11.73 -15.01 10.42
CA GLN A 135 -12.33 -16.18 9.80
C GLN A 135 -12.78 -17.21 10.83
N ALA A 136 -12.01 -17.44 11.90
CA ALA A 136 -12.39 -18.31 13.00
C ALA A 136 -13.66 -17.84 13.74
N LEU A 137 -13.92 -16.53 13.72
CA LEU A 137 -15.17 -15.93 14.20
C LEU A 137 -16.29 -15.92 13.14
N GLY A 138 -16.03 -16.44 11.95
CA GLY A 138 -16.98 -16.53 10.85
C GLY A 138 -17.11 -15.28 9.99
N TYR A 139 -16.10 -14.40 9.99
CA TYR A 139 -16.09 -13.16 9.20
C TYR A 139 -14.98 -13.13 8.16
N GLY A 140 -15.32 -12.70 6.94
CA GLY A 140 -14.37 -12.18 5.98
C GLY A 140 -14.15 -10.67 6.19
N CYS A 141 -12.97 -10.17 5.87
CA CYS A 141 -12.63 -8.76 5.99
C CYS A 141 -12.41 -8.15 4.61
N PHE A 142 -13.06 -7.02 4.32
CA PHE A 142 -12.82 -6.22 3.14
C PHE A 142 -12.29 -4.84 3.54
N ALA A 143 -11.38 -4.32 2.74
CA ALA A 143 -10.78 -3.01 2.98
C ALA A 143 -10.63 -2.21 1.69
N ALA A 144 -10.49 -0.89 1.84
CA ALA A 144 -10.01 0.03 0.82
C ALA A 144 -9.03 1.03 1.43
N SER A 145 -8.16 1.59 0.62
CA SER A 145 -7.32 2.73 1.01
C SER A 145 -7.48 3.87 0.01
N GLU A 146 -7.68 5.07 0.53
CA GLU A 146 -7.64 6.32 -0.22
C GLU A 146 -6.30 6.99 0.11
N LEU A 147 -5.38 7.01 -0.84
CA LEU A 147 -4.02 7.48 -0.62
C LEU A 147 -3.75 8.77 -1.38
N GLU A 148 -3.48 9.83 -0.63
CA GLU A 148 -3.06 11.11 -1.16
C GLU A 148 -1.55 11.13 -1.41
N TYR A 149 -1.13 11.92 -2.40
CA TYR A 149 0.28 12.09 -2.75
C TYR A 149 0.55 13.46 -3.36
N TYR A 150 1.80 13.89 -3.27
CA TYR A 150 2.28 15.06 -4.00
C TYR A 150 3.09 14.65 -5.22
N LEU A 151 2.89 15.37 -6.32
CA LEU A 151 3.64 15.24 -7.56
C LEU A 151 4.48 16.48 -7.78
N PHE A 152 5.77 16.31 -8.08
CA PHE A 152 6.73 17.38 -8.29
C PHE A 152 7.31 17.35 -9.70
N GLU A 153 7.61 18.56 -10.24
CA GLU A 153 8.32 18.72 -11.51
C GLU A 153 9.78 18.27 -11.44
N ASN A 154 10.36 18.22 -10.23
CA ASN A 154 11.69 17.71 -10.01
C ASN A 154 11.72 16.19 -10.15
N SER A 155 12.71 15.65 -10.88
CA SER A 155 13.00 14.21 -10.82
C SER A 155 13.51 13.82 -9.43
N TYR A 156 13.48 12.53 -9.09
CA TYR A 156 14.06 12.03 -7.83
C TYR A 156 15.53 12.41 -7.68
N ARG A 157 16.31 12.38 -8.78
CA ARG A 157 17.70 12.79 -8.78
C ARG A 157 17.86 14.28 -8.44
N GLN A 158 17.10 15.15 -9.07
CA GLN A 158 17.11 16.58 -8.76
C GLN A 158 16.68 16.86 -7.32
N ALA A 159 15.64 16.16 -6.84
CA ALA A 159 15.20 16.28 -5.46
C ALA A 159 16.33 15.91 -4.47
N PHE A 160 17.02 14.81 -4.72
CA PHE A 160 18.19 14.37 -3.93
C PHE A 160 19.33 15.38 -3.97
N GLU A 161 19.75 15.84 -5.15
CA GLU A 161 20.83 16.81 -5.35
C GLU A 161 20.54 18.16 -4.66
N GLN A 162 19.26 18.52 -4.52
CA GLN A 162 18.78 19.71 -3.80
C GLN A 162 18.54 19.46 -2.30
N HIS A 163 18.92 18.30 -1.76
CA HIS A 163 18.63 17.90 -0.37
C HIS A 163 17.14 18.06 -0.02
N TYR A 164 16.26 17.77 -0.98
CA TYR A 164 14.80 17.88 -0.88
C TYR A 164 14.30 19.30 -0.57
N GLN A 165 15.10 20.33 -0.85
CA GLN A 165 14.73 21.74 -0.67
C GLN A 165 14.24 22.34 -1.99
N GLY A 166 13.30 23.27 -1.90
CA GLY A 166 12.82 24.00 -3.08
C GLY A 166 12.11 23.12 -4.13
N LEU A 167 11.51 22.03 -3.72
CA LEU A 167 10.72 21.17 -4.59
C LEU A 167 9.56 21.96 -5.21
N LYS A 168 9.33 21.78 -6.51
CA LYS A 168 8.29 22.43 -7.29
C LYS A 168 7.11 21.50 -7.49
N PRO A 169 5.99 21.69 -6.78
CA PRO A 169 4.77 20.96 -7.06
C PRO A 169 4.30 21.21 -8.50
N THR A 170 3.71 20.21 -9.13
CA THR A 170 3.18 20.31 -10.50
C THR A 170 1.99 21.26 -10.60
N GLY A 171 1.31 21.56 -9.50
CA GLY A 171 0.23 22.54 -9.40
C GLY A 171 0.71 23.84 -8.76
N TRP A 172 0.26 24.97 -9.30
CA TRP A 172 0.50 26.31 -8.76
C TRP A 172 -0.79 27.04 -8.38
N TYR A 173 -1.91 26.33 -8.41
CA TYR A 173 -3.23 26.78 -8.04
C TYR A 173 -3.90 25.68 -7.23
N LEU A 174 -4.85 26.05 -6.35
CA LEU A 174 -5.62 25.09 -5.58
C LEU A 174 -6.37 24.13 -6.52
N GLU A 175 -6.11 22.84 -6.39
CA GLU A 175 -6.65 21.85 -7.34
C GLU A 175 -7.97 21.25 -6.91
N ASP A 176 -8.15 21.00 -5.66
CA ASP A 176 -9.31 20.41 -4.97
C ASP A 176 -10.59 20.27 -5.84
N TYR A 177 -10.77 19.11 -6.47
CA TYR A 177 -11.83 18.83 -7.44
C TYR A 177 -11.86 19.69 -8.72
N HIS A 178 -10.90 20.62 -8.93
CA HIS A 178 -10.90 21.51 -10.07
C HIS A 178 -10.39 20.80 -11.34
N ILE A 179 -11.30 20.43 -12.23
CA ILE A 179 -11.01 19.59 -13.42
C ILE A 179 -9.88 20.17 -14.29
N LEU A 180 -9.88 21.49 -14.55
CA LEU A 180 -8.85 22.12 -15.39
C LEU A 180 -7.45 21.93 -14.82
N GLN A 181 -7.28 21.99 -13.49
CA GLN A 181 -5.97 21.78 -12.87
C GLN A 181 -5.51 20.32 -13.04
N GLY A 182 -6.40 19.36 -12.81
CA GLY A 182 -6.12 17.95 -13.05
C GLY A 182 -5.74 17.62 -14.50
N THR A 183 -6.25 18.37 -15.48
CA THR A 183 -5.92 18.20 -16.90
C THR A 183 -4.42 18.39 -17.17
N ARG A 184 -3.74 19.23 -16.41
CA ARG A 184 -2.30 19.50 -16.59
C ARG A 184 -1.42 18.31 -16.27
N VAL A 185 -1.82 17.51 -15.30
CA VAL A 185 -1.11 16.31 -14.85
C VAL A 185 -1.72 15.01 -15.41
N GLU A 186 -2.73 15.14 -16.29
CA GLU A 186 -3.42 14.01 -16.90
C GLU A 186 -2.47 13.03 -17.63
N PRO A 187 -1.37 13.43 -18.28
CA PRO A 187 -0.41 12.47 -18.82
C PRO A 187 0.09 11.46 -17.78
N PHE A 188 0.41 11.92 -16.57
CA PHE A 188 0.83 11.07 -15.45
C PHE A 188 -0.36 10.28 -14.88
N THR A 189 -1.46 10.95 -14.52
CA THR A 189 -2.61 10.30 -13.87
C THR A 189 -3.31 9.30 -14.76
N ALA A 190 -3.42 9.59 -16.08
CA ALA A 190 -3.96 8.62 -17.05
C ALA A 190 -3.05 7.41 -17.23
N ALA A 191 -1.73 7.61 -17.25
CA ALA A 191 -0.79 6.49 -17.27
C ALA A 191 -0.93 5.64 -16.01
N ALA A 192 -0.99 6.24 -14.82
CA ALA A 192 -1.19 5.55 -13.56
C ALA A 192 -2.50 4.72 -13.57
N ARG A 193 -3.64 5.33 -13.91
CA ARG A 193 -4.93 4.64 -14.00
C ARG A 193 -4.90 3.46 -14.97
N ARG A 194 -4.29 3.64 -16.15
CA ARG A 194 -4.17 2.60 -17.17
C ARG A 194 -3.30 1.44 -16.70
N HIS A 195 -2.12 1.73 -16.17
CA HIS A 195 -1.20 0.70 -15.75
C HIS A 195 -1.69 -0.06 -14.53
N LEU A 196 -2.25 0.61 -13.53
CA LEU A 196 -2.89 -0.06 -12.39
C LEU A 196 -3.98 -1.03 -12.85
N LYS A 197 -4.90 -0.57 -13.73
CA LYS A 197 -5.95 -1.42 -14.29
C LYS A 197 -5.40 -2.66 -15.03
N HIS A 198 -4.29 -2.49 -15.75
CA HIS A 198 -3.65 -3.58 -16.49
C HIS A 198 -2.76 -4.47 -15.61
N SER A 199 -2.55 -4.09 -14.36
CA SER A 199 -1.82 -4.84 -13.35
C SER A 199 -2.72 -5.43 -12.26
N GLY A 200 -3.99 -5.64 -12.55
CA GLY A 200 -4.92 -6.30 -11.63
C GLY A 200 -5.48 -5.40 -10.54
N ILE A 201 -5.30 -4.08 -10.65
CA ILE A 201 -5.78 -3.11 -9.67
C ILE A 201 -6.89 -2.24 -10.29
N PRO A 202 -8.17 -2.57 -10.05
CA PRO A 202 -9.27 -1.76 -10.55
C PRO A 202 -9.23 -0.36 -9.93
N VAL A 203 -9.28 0.66 -10.77
CA VAL A 203 -9.27 2.07 -10.37
C VAL A 203 -10.68 2.63 -10.47
N GLU A 204 -11.08 3.44 -9.51
CA GLU A 204 -12.34 4.15 -9.52
C GLU A 204 -12.20 5.53 -10.16
N ASN A 205 -11.36 6.38 -9.60
CA ASN A 205 -11.18 7.76 -10.03
C ASN A 205 -9.80 8.32 -9.66
N SER A 206 -9.53 9.54 -10.09
CA SER A 206 -8.43 10.37 -9.61
C SER A 206 -8.87 11.83 -9.59
N LYS A 207 -8.41 12.59 -8.63
CA LYS A 207 -8.73 14.01 -8.45
C LYS A 207 -7.57 14.79 -7.87
N GLY A 208 -7.62 16.13 -8.00
CA GLY A 208 -6.78 17.03 -7.23
C GLY A 208 -7.24 17.14 -5.78
N GLU A 209 -6.32 17.45 -4.89
CA GLU A 209 -6.51 17.69 -3.48
C GLU A 209 -6.22 19.15 -3.09
N TRP A 210 -6.38 19.45 -1.79
CA TRP A 210 -6.22 20.80 -1.25
C TRP A 210 -4.82 21.40 -1.44
N GLY A 211 -3.78 20.59 -1.46
CA GLY A 211 -2.40 21.07 -1.64
C GLY A 211 -2.06 21.34 -3.09
N LEU A 212 -1.18 22.33 -3.34
CA LEU A 212 -0.65 22.60 -4.69
C LEU A 212 0.13 21.38 -5.19
N GLY A 213 -0.32 20.75 -6.27
CA GLY A 213 0.28 19.52 -6.79
C GLY A 213 -0.04 18.27 -5.96
N GLN A 214 -1.04 18.35 -5.09
CA GLN A 214 -1.53 17.22 -4.33
C GLN A 214 -2.69 16.54 -5.07
N HIS A 215 -2.66 15.21 -5.10
CA HIS A 215 -3.62 14.38 -5.80
C HIS A 215 -4.01 13.17 -4.96
N GLU A 216 -5.13 12.58 -5.32
CA GLU A 216 -5.62 11.31 -4.83
C GLU A 216 -6.03 10.42 -6.01
N LEU A 217 -5.74 9.14 -5.92
CA LEU A 217 -6.19 8.15 -6.88
C LEU A 217 -6.82 6.99 -6.11
N ASN A 218 -8.11 6.74 -6.34
CA ASN A 218 -8.89 5.74 -5.64
C ASN A 218 -8.93 4.43 -6.40
N ILE A 219 -8.70 3.35 -5.67
CA ILE A 219 -8.76 1.97 -6.17
C ILE A 219 -9.90 1.21 -5.48
N CYS A 220 -10.53 0.30 -6.23
CA CYS A 220 -11.67 -0.47 -5.72
C CYS A 220 -11.26 -1.33 -4.53
N TYR A 221 -12.16 -1.43 -3.55
CA TYR A 221 -12.00 -2.29 -2.39
C TYR A 221 -11.84 -3.76 -2.76
N ALA A 222 -11.21 -4.52 -1.88
CA ALA A 222 -11.00 -5.94 -2.02
C ALA A 222 -10.96 -6.63 -0.65
N GLU A 223 -10.82 -7.96 -0.63
CA GLU A 223 -10.40 -8.65 0.58
C GLU A 223 -9.13 -8.00 1.15
N ALA A 224 -9.01 -7.95 2.47
CA ALA A 224 -8.05 -7.08 3.12
C ALA A 224 -6.58 -7.40 2.75
N LEU A 225 -6.20 -8.67 2.53
CA LEU A 225 -4.85 -9.01 2.09
C LEU A 225 -4.59 -8.56 0.65
N GLU A 226 -5.52 -8.84 -0.27
CA GLU A 226 -5.42 -8.36 -1.66
C GLU A 226 -5.40 -6.83 -1.70
N MET A 227 -6.15 -6.16 -0.82
CA MET A 227 -6.13 -4.69 -0.75
C MET A 227 -4.78 -4.14 -0.28
N ALA A 228 -4.16 -4.76 0.72
CA ALA A 228 -2.82 -4.41 1.17
C ALA A 228 -1.79 -4.60 0.05
N ASP A 229 -1.89 -5.71 -0.69
CA ASP A 229 -1.05 -5.98 -1.86
C ASP A 229 -1.26 -4.94 -2.98
N ARG A 230 -2.51 -4.58 -3.27
CA ARG A 230 -2.83 -3.50 -4.23
C ARG A 230 -2.24 -2.16 -3.82
N HIS A 231 -2.33 -1.82 -2.53
CA HIS A 231 -1.80 -0.56 -2.00
C HIS A 231 -0.29 -0.44 -2.22
N ILE A 232 0.46 -1.50 -1.95
CA ILE A 232 1.92 -1.51 -2.14
C ILE A 232 2.30 -1.42 -3.62
N VAL A 233 1.63 -2.20 -4.46
CA VAL A 233 1.85 -2.17 -5.92
C VAL A 233 1.45 -0.82 -6.52
N PHE A 234 0.36 -0.21 -6.03
CA PHE A 234 -0.04 1.15 -6.38
C PHE A 234 1.06 2.16 -6.12
N LYS A 235 1.65 2.17 -4.91
CA LYS A 235 2.73 3.08 -4.55
C LYS A 235 3.95 2.89 -5.45
N GLN A 236 4.33 1.65 -5.71
CA GLN A 236 5.46 1.33 -6.58
C GLN A 236 5.19 1.78 -8.03
N CYS A 237 4.02 1.47 -8.56
CA CYS A 237 3.61 1.85 -9.91
C CYS A 237 3.69 3.38 -10.13
N LEU A 238 3.12 4.17 -9.23
CA LEU A 238 3.14 5.64 -9.36
C LEU A 238 4.56 6.19 -9.29
N LYS A 239 5.40 5.67 -8.41
CA LYS A 239 6.80 6.12 -8.29
C LYS A 239 7.60 5.82 -9.55
N GLU A 240 7.48 4.62 -10.10
CA GLU A 240 8.22 4.22 -11.31
C GLU A 240 7.70 4.94 -12.56
N ILE A 241 6.41 5.22 -12.67
CA ILE A 241 5.86 6.05 -13.76
C ILE A 241 6.37 7.50 -13.65
N ALA A 242 6.38 8.08 -12.43
CA ALA A 242 6.91 9.41 -12.21
C ALA A 242 8.39 9.51 -12.61
N ASP A 243 9.20 8.56 -12.17
CA ASP A 243 10.63 8.49 -12.52
C ASP A 243 10.84 8.42 -14.04
N ALA A 244 10.10 7.56 -14.73
CA ALA A 244 10.16 7.44 -16.19
C ALA A 244 9.74 8.73 -16.92
N MET A 245 8.94 9.58 -16.30
CA MET A 245 8.50 10.87 -16.82
C MET A 245 9.40 12.05 -16.37
N GLY A 246 10.45 11.80 -15.61
CA GLY A 246 11.32 12.84 -15.05
C GLY A 246 10.66 13.65 -13.93
N LEU A 247 9.63 13.09 -13.29
CA LEU A 247 8.90 13.65 -12.16
C LEU A 247 9.27 12.91 -10.87
N SER A 248 8.75 13.38 -9.74
CA SER A 248 8.80 12.61 -8.50
C SER A 248 7.48 12.67 -7.73
N VAL A 249 7.17 11.56 -7.03
CA VAL A 249 6.00 11.40 -6.18
C VAL A 249 6.44 11.17 -4.74
N THR A 250 5.76 11.81 -3.80
CA THR A 250 5.88 11.47 -2.37
C THR A 250 4.52 11.14 -1.75
N PHE A 251 4.51 10.09 -0.93
CA PHE A 251 3.41 9.70 -0.05
C PHE A 251 3.68 10.13 1.40
N MET A 252 4.61 11.00 1.61
CA MET A 252 5.00 11.50 2.93
C MET A 252 3.82 12.24 3.56
N ALA A 253 3.52 11.93 4.82
CA ALA A 253 2.36 12.49 5.50
C ALA A 253 2.39 14.02 5.62
N LYS A 254 3.59 14.61 5.72
CA LYS A 254 3.79 16.07 5.81
C LYS A 254 5.17 16.41 5.22
N PHE A 255 5.28 16.57 3.91
CA PHE A 255 6.57 16.87 3.27
C PHE A 255 7.07 18.29 3.55
N ASP A 256 6.15 19.20 3.87
CA ASP A 256 6.40 20.60 4.18
C ASP A 256 5.43 21.05 5.29
N THR A 257 5.93 21.75 6.31
CA THR A 257 5.14 22.18 7.47
C THR A 257 4.05 23.19 7.10
N GLU A 258 4.26 23.99 6.07
CA GLU A 258 3.33 25.04 5.62
C GLU A 258 2.31 24.53 4.57
N ARG A 259 2.50 23.32 4.06
CA ARG A 259 1.62 22.74 3.03
C ARG A 259 0.59 21.79 3.67
N ALA A 260 -0.48 21.48 2.94
CA ALA A 260 -1.41 20.44 3.34
C ALA A 260 -0.69 19.09 3.52
N GLY A 261 -1.08 18.32 4.52
CA GLY A 261 -0.58 16.96 4.70
C GLY A 261 -1.33 15.97 3.82
N SER A 262 -0.70 14.84 3.52
CA SER A 262 -1.33 13.73 2.80
C SER A 262 -1.86 12.68 3.77
N SER A 263 -3.11 12.27 3.58
CA SER A 263 -3.74 11.21 4.35
C SER A 263 -3.71 9.87 3.61
N CYS A 264 -4.01 8.83 4.38
CA CYS A 264 -4.41 7.53 3.88
C CYS A 264 -5.65 7.11 4.66
N HIS A 265 -6.83 7.29 4.08
CA HIS A 265 -8.05 6.79 4.68
C HIS A 265 -8.11 5.27 4.51
N ILE A 266 -8.44 4.57 5.58
CA ILE A 266 -8.62 3.11 5.56
C ILE A 266 -10.08 2.81 5.81
N HIS A 267 -10.75 2.22 4.83
CA HIS A 267 -12.11 1.73 4.95
C HIS A 267 -12.08 0.24 5.29
N MET A 268 -12.96 -0.18 6.18
CA MET A 268 -13.08 -1.58 6.57
C MET A 268 -14.54 -2.00 6.70
N SER A 269 -14.81 -3.24 6.33
CA SER A 269 -16.09 -3.89 6.57
C SER A 269 -15.90 -5.38 6.83
N LEU A 270 -16.78 -5.94 7.66
CA LEU A 270 -16.86 -7.38 7.91
C LEU A 270 -17.99 -8.00 7.08
N TRP A 271 -17.75 -9.19 6.57
CA TRP A 271 -18.69 -9.91 5.72
C TRP A 271 -18.94 -11.32 6.27
N LYS A 272 -20.18 -11.75 6.23
CA LYS A 272 -20.58 -13.09 6.61
C LYS A 272 -21.57 -13.63 5.59
N ASP A 273 -21.36 -14.86 5.13
CA ASP A 273 -22.24 -15.53 4.15
C ASP A 273 -22.52 -14.68 2.89
N GLY A 274 -21.49 -13.93 2.42
CA GLY A 274 -21.58 -13.07 1.24
C GLY A 274 -22.34 -11.75 1.46
N GLN A 275 -22.69 -11.41 2.71
CA GLN A 275 -23.39 -10.18 3.06
C GLN A 275 -22.54 -9.30 3.99
N ASN A 276 -22.69 -7.97 3.85
CA ASN A 276 -22.02 -7.03 4.73
C ASN A 276 -22.62 -7.15 6.14
N ALA A 277 -21.80 -7.61 7.10
CA ALA A 277 -22.20 -7.83 8.48
C ALA A 277 -22.46 -6.52 9.27
N PHE A 278 -22.08 -5.37 8.71
CA PHE A 278 -22.37 -4.06 9.32
C PHE A 278 -23.78 -3.59 9.06
N ALA A 279 -24.44 -4.11 8.02
CA ALA A 279 -25.82 -3.77 7.72
C ALA A 279 -26.77 -4.23 8.85
N GLY A 280 -27.70 -3.37 9.25
CA GLY A 280 -28.66 -3.66 10.33
C GLY A 280 -29.69 -2.54 10.49
N LYS A 281 -30.59 -2.69 11.45
CA LYS A 281 -31.68 -1.73 11.75
C LYS A 281 -31.55 -1.09 13.12
N GLN A 282 -30.47 -1.35 13.84
CA GLN A 282 -30.28 -0.73 15.14
C GLN A 282 -29.80 0.71 14.95
N LYS A 283 -30.41 1.64 15.69
CA LYS A 283 -30.00 3.04 15.66
C LYS A 283 -28.73 3.27 16.44
N LEU A 284 -27.76 3.88 15.76
CA LEU A 284 -26.51 4.34 16.34
C LEU A 284 -26.38 5.84 16.02
N GLY A 285 -26.98 6.69 16.86
CA GLY A 285 -27.14 8.11 16.54
C GLY A 285 -27.93 8.32 15.25
N PRO A 286 -27.36 9.00 14.22
CA PRO A 286 -28.04 9.27 12.96
C PRO A 286 -27.99 8.09 11.97
N VAL A 287 -27.24 7.04 12.25
CA VAL A 287 -27.06 5.88 11.34
C VAL A 287 -27.79 4.65 11.86
N GLU A 288 -28.12 3.75 10.94
CA GLU A 288 -28.59 2.40 11.27
C GLU A 288 -27.47 1.40 10.92
N GLY A 289 -27.32 0.40 11.80
CA GLY A 289 -26.32 -0.65 11.63
C GLY A 289 -26.67 -1.91 12.42
N SER A 290 -25.78 -2.88 12.38
CA SER A 290 -25.88 -4.10 13.19
C SER A 290 -25.14 -3.92 14.53
N ASP A 291 -25.34 -4.89 15.44
CA ASP A 291 -24.51 -5.00 16.66
C ASP A 291 -23.03 -5.24 16.32
N VAL A 292 -22.77 -6.00 15.26
CA VAL A 292 -21.39 -6.26 14.79
C VAL A 292 -20.71 -4.93 14.41
N PHE A 293 -21.42 -4.06 13.68
CA PHE A 293 -20.90 -2.73 13.34
C PHE A 293 -20.59 -1.91 14.60
N ARG A 294 -21.54 -1.87 15.54
CA ARG A 294 -21.36 -1.13 16.80
C ARG A 294 -20.18 -1.64 17.61
N TRP A 295 -20.02 -2.96 17.73
CA TRP A 295 -18.89 -3.54 18.47
C TRP A 295 -17.57 -3.32 17.76
N PHE A 296 -17.53 -3.45 16.43
CA PHE A 296 -16.34 -3.22 15.64
C PHE A 296 -15.87 -1.76 15.77
N LEU A 297 -16.78 -0.79 15.57
CA LEU A 297 -16.48 0.63 15.71
C LEU A 297 -16.04 0.97 17.15
N GLY A 298 -16.75 0.45 18.14
CA GLY A 298 -16.41 0.65 19.54
C GLY A 298 -15.04 0.08 19.91
N GLY A 299 -14.74 -1.14 19.44
CA GLY A 299 -13.43 -1.76 19.63
C GLY A 299 -12.32 -0.98 18.93
N TRP A 300 -12.55 -0.53 17.70
CA TRP A 300 -11.57 0.27 16.96
C TRP A 300 -11.24 1.58 17.69
N ILE A 301 -12.26 2.32 18.16
CA ILE A 301 -12.07 3.55 18.94
C ILE A 301 -11.32 3.27 20.25
N ALA A 302 -11.71 2.21 20.96
CA ALA A 302 -11.11 1.87 22.25
C ALA A 302 -9.61 1.53 22.15
N HIS A 303 -9.22 0.83 21.06
CA HIS A 303 -7.84 0.41 20.84
C HIS A 303 -7.03 1.35 19.95
N ALA A 304 -7.63 2.40 19.40
CA ALA A 304 -6.91 3.33 18.53
C ALA A 304 -5.67 3.96 19.18
N PRO A 305 -5.67 4.34 20.50
CA PRO A 305 -4.46 4.82 21.14
C PRO A 305 -3.31 3.82 21.13
N ASP A 306 -3.62 2.53 21.33
CA ASP A 306 -2.63 1.46 21.41
C ASP A 306 -1.97 1.17 20.05
N VAL A 307 -2.73 1.39 18.95
CA VAL A 307 -2.26 1.12 17.59
C VAL A 307 -1.82 2.39 16.83
N MET A 308 -1.80 3.56 17.48
CA MET A 308 -1.36 4.81 16.86
C MET A 308 0.02 4.73 16.19
N PRO A 309 1.03 4.03 16.73
CA PRO A 309 2.32 3.88 16.05
C PRO A 309 2.22 3.21 14.66
N PHE A 310 1.16 2.44 14.39
CA PHE A 310 0.93 1.84 13.07
C PHE A 310 0.19 2.78 12.12
N TYR A 311 -0.66 3.68 12.62
CA TYR A 311 -1.32 4.72 11.81
C TYR A 311 -0.40 5.90 11.51
N ALA A 312 0.48 6.23 12.44
CA ALA A 312 1.46 7.31 12.35
C ALA A 312 2.86 6.78 12.67
N PRO A 313 3.46 5.95 11.79
CA PRO A 313 4.68 5.19 12.08
C PRO A 313 5.95 6.05 12.12
N THR A 314 5.87 7.32 11.76
CA THR A 314 7.02 8.22 11.71
C THR A 314 6.74 9.53 12.45
N VAL A 315 7.77 10.18 12.96
CA VAL A 315 7.68 11.54 13.56
C VAL A 315 7.02 12.52 12.56
N ASN A 316 7.26 12.33 11.27
CA ASN A 316 6.64 13.16 10.23
C ASN A 316 5.11 13.06 10.23
N ALA A 317 4.55 11.87 10.44
CA ALA A 317 3.11 11.67 10.44
C ALA A 317 2.40 12.49 11.53
N TYR A 318 3.01 12.65 12.70
CA TYR A 318 2.45 13.43 13.81
C TYR A 318 2.38 14.94 13.54
N LYS A 319 3.17 15.45 12.58
CA LYS A 319 3.12 16.87 12.17
C LYS A 319 1.77 17.26 11.52
N ARG A 320 0.95 16.28 11.13
CA ARG A 320 -0.40 16.51 10.59
C ARG A 320 -1.43 16.85 11.65
N TYR A 321 -1.26 16.36 12.89
CA TYR A 321 -2.24 16.50 13.96
C TYR A 321 -2.18 17.90 14.59
N VAL A 322 -2.71 18.87 13.86
CA VAL A 322 -2.81 20.28 14.26
C VAL A 322 -4.28 20.67 14.37
N ASP A 323 -4.64 21.36 15.43
CA ASP A 323 -6.02 21.85 15.59
C ASP A 323 -6.43 22.75 14.41
N ALA A 324 -7.69 22.66 14.04
CA ALA A 324 -8.25 23.34 12.86
C ALA A 324 -7.64 22.93 11.50
N SER A 325 -6.84 21.87 11.44
CA SER A 325 -6.52 21.18 10.20
C SER A 325 -7.60 20.12 9.90
N TRP A 326 -7.57 19.55 8.70
CA TRP A 326 -8.47 18.44 8.34
C TRP A 326 -8.06 17.10 9.00
N ALA A 327 -6.87 17.01 9.60
CA ALA A 327 -6.45 15.83 10.34
C ALA A 327 -7.16 15.77 11.70
N PRO A 328 -7.74 14.62 12.09
CA PRO A 328 -8.47 14.49 13.34
C PRO A 328 -7.49 14.51 14.53
N THR A 329 -7.78 15.36 15.52
CA THR A 329 -7.01 15.44 16.77
C THR A 329 -7.72 14.76 17.94
N ARG A 330 -8.87 14.15 17.71
CA ARG A 330 -9.70 13.48 18.73
C ARG A 330 -10.15 12.11 18.27
N LEU A 331 -10.20 11.17 19.18
CA LEU A 331 -10.76 9.84 18.99
C LEU A 331 -12.29 9.88 19.12
N ALA A 332 -12.94 10.36 18.07
CA ALA A 332 -14.38 10.46 17.99
C ALA A 332 -14.87 9.95 16.65
N TRP A 333 -16.06 9.37 16.64
CA TRP A 333 -16.75 9.01 15.41
C TRP A 333 -17.86 10.02 15.09
N SER A 334 -18.17 10.17 13.82
CA SER A 334 -19.31 10.98 13.38
C SER A 334 -19.83 10.47 12.04
N TYR A 335 -21.13 10.70 11.81
CA TYR A 335 -21.73 10.48 10.52
C TYR A 335 -21.30 11.59 9.56
N ASP A 336 -20.78 11.17 8.40
CA ASP A 336 -20.37 12.02 7.27
C ASP A 336 -19.60 13.29 7.67
N ASN A 337 -18.69 13.19 8.62
CA ASN A 337 -17.86 14.29 9.07
C ASN A 337 -16.38 14.04 8.77
N ARG A 338 -15.80 14.82 7.83
CA ARG A 338 -14.43 14.70 7.37
C ARG A 338 -13.37 15.06 8.42
N THR A 339 -13.76 15.71 9.53
CA THR A 339 -12.85 16.07 10.62
C THR A 339 -12.84 15.05 11.76
N ALA A 340 -13.69 14.02 11.68
CA ALA A 340 -13.73 12.94 12.68
C ALA A 340 -12.66 11.89 12.40
N GLY A 341 -12.09 11.33 13.47
CA GLY A 341 -11.13 10.23 13.37
C GLY A 341 -11.75 8.96 12.78
N PHE A 342 -13.02 8.74 13.07
CA PHE A 342 -13.80 7.62 12.54
C PHE A 342 -15.06 8.17 11.85
N ARG A 343 -15.06 8.09 10.55
CA ARG A 343 -16.20 8.51 9.72
C ARG A 343 -17.05 7.31 9.35
N VAL A 344 -18.35 7.44 9.53
CA VAL A 344 -19.35 6.41 9.26
C VAL A 344 -20.30 6.88 8.17
#